data_4afdd4d887d10096fac54ba3dc745875
#
_entry.id   4afdd4d887d10096fac54ba3dc745875
#
_cell.length_a   1.000
_cell.length_b   1.000
_cell.length_c   1.000
_cell.angle_alpha   90.00
_cell.angle_beta   90.00
_cell.angle_gamma   90.00
#
_symmetry.space_group_name_H-M   'P 1'
#
loop_
_entity.id
_entity.type
_entity.pdbx_description
1 polymer ?
#
loop_
_entity_poly.entity_id
_entity_poly.type
_entity_poly.pdbx_seq_one_letter_code
_entity_poly.pdbx_strand_id
1 'polypeptide(L)'
;MKQRISETLFVEGGKIRCASCAHPLAPAGTGWKQAAALSTVPVAALPGTGSNVEPRVVLRRFACPQCGNLLDTETALPEDPFLEDVVAV
;
A
#
# COMPACT_ATOMS: atom_id res chain seq x y z
N MET A 1 6.83 -8.28 20.56
CA MET A 1 5.36 -8.26 20.76
C MET A 1 4.68 -7.85 19.48
N LYS A 2 3.62 -8.55 19.12
CA LYS A 2 2.86 -8.27 17.90
C LYS A 2 1.88 -7.13 18.14
N GLN A 3 1.93 -6.12 17.28
CA GLN A 3 1.03 -4.98 17.35
C GLN A 3 0.35 -4.77 15.99
N ARG A 4 -0.97 -4.88 15.97
CA ARG A 4 -1.72 -4.68 14.72
C ARG A 4 -1.78 -3.19 14.39
N ILE A 5 -1.46 -2.85 13.14
CA ILE A 5 -1.54 -1.49 12.62
C ILE A 5 -2.84 -1.28 11.85
N SER A 6 -3.18 -2.26 11.03
CA SER A 6 -4.36 -2.23 10.18
C SER A 6 -4.83 -3.66 9.94
N GLU A 7 -5.86 -3.84 9.11
CA GLU A 7 -6.33 -5.19 8.77
C GLU A 7 -5.28 -5.99 8.00
N THR A 8 -4.36 -5.32 7.33
CA THR A 8 -3.39 -5.97 6.44
C THR A 8 -1.97 -5.96 6.96
N LEU A 9 -1.68 -5.21 8.03
CA LEU A 9 -0.32 -5.01 8.51
C LEU A 9 -0.23 -5.14 10.03
N PHE A 10 0.90 -5.67 10.51
CA PHE A 10 1.23 -5.66 11.93
C PHE A 10 2.72 -5.42 12.12
N VAL A 11 3.11 -5.04 13.34
CA VAL A 11 4.51 -4.87 13.72
C VAL A 11 4.90 -5.96 14.69
N GLU A 12 6.01 -6.62 14.40
CA GLU A 12 6.59 -7.62 15.29
C GLU A 12 8.10 -7.68 15.03
N GLY A 13 8.87 -7.74 16.09
CA GLY A 13 10.33 -7.79 15.98
C GLY A 13 10.91 -6.52 15.36
N GLY A 14 10.26 -5.38 15.56
CA GLY A 14 10.73 -4.10 15.03
C GLY A 14 10.49 -3.92 13.53
N LYS A 15 9.67 -4.78 12.92
CA LYS A 15 9.40 -4.71 11.47
C LYS A 15 7.91 -4.70 11.19
N ILE A 16 7.53 -3.95 10.15
CA ILE A 16 6.18 -3.96 9.60
C ILE A 16 6.05 -5.21 8.74
N ARG A 17 5.00 -6.00 8.99
CA ARG A 17 4.81 -7.29 8.33
C ARG A 17 3.41 -7.42 7.74
N CYS A 18 3.30 -8.20 6.68
CA CYS A 18 2.02 -8.58 6.10
C CYS A 18 1.24 -9.43 7.09
N ALA A 19 -0.03 -9.06 7.36
CA ALA A 19 -0.87 -9.80 8.31
C ALA A 19 -1.22 -11.21 7.82
N SER A 20 -1.16 -11.45 6.52
CA SER A 20 -1.53 -12.72 5.91
C SER A 20 -0.41 -13.77 5.98
N CYS A 21 0.84 -13.36 5.73
CA CYS A 21 1.95 -14.31 5.63
C CYS A 21 3.16 -13.95 6.50
N ALA A 22 3.08 -12.86 7.23
CA ALA A 22 4.14 -12.36 8.12
C ALA A 22 5.43 -11.94 7.40
N HIS A 23 5.39 -11.75 6.07
CA HIS A 23 6.56 -11.29 5.33
C HIS A 23 6.99 -9.91 5.81
N PRO A 24 8.27 -9.70 6.16
CA PRO A 24 8.74 -8.39 6.60
C PRO A 24 8.83 -7.43 5.41
N LEU A 25 8.26 -6.23 5.58
CA LEU A 25 8.25 -5.21 4.52
C LEU A 25 9.28 -4.12 4.78
N ALA A 26 9.30 -3.59 6.01
CA ALA A 26 10.19 -2.48 6.34
C ALA A 26 10.36 -2.39 7.85
N PRO A 27 11.43 -1.71 8.33
CA PRO A 27 11.54 -1.41 9.75
C PRO A 27 10.39 -0.54 10.23
N ALA A 28 9.93 -0.77 11.47
CA ALA A 28 8.92 0.09 12.08
C ALA A 28 9.44 1.53 12.14
N GLY A 29 8.55 2.50 11.92
CA GLY A 29 8.91 3.91 11.87
C GLY A 29 9.39 4.39 10.51
N THR A 30 9.42 3.53 9.50
CA THR A 30 9.80 3.91 8.14
C THR A 30 8.65 3.59 7.18
N GLY A 31 8.73 4.16 5.97
CA GLY A 31 7.74 3.87 4.93
C GLY A 31 7.87 2.44 4.42
N TRP A 32 6.76 1.75 4.27
CA TRP A 32 6.75 0.36 3.82
C TRP A 32 6.32 0.20 2.36
N LYS A 33 5.70 1.23 1.79
CA LYS A 33 5.11 1.12 0.45
C LYS A 33 6.14 0.85 -0.63
N GLN A 34 7.36 1.33 -0.46
CA GLN A 34 8.42 1.09 -1.43
C GLN A 34 8.86 -0.37 -1.49
N ALA A 35 8.62 -1.13 -0.42
CA ALA A 35 8.92 -2.56 -0.38
C ALA A 35 7.78 -3.43 -0.89
N ALA A 36 6.60 -2.85 -1.13
CA ALA A 36 5.44 -3.57 -1.63
C ALA A 36 5.50 -3.74 -3.14
N ALA A 37 4.77 -4.72 -3.64
CA ALA A 37 4.59 -4.89 -5.08
C ALA A 37 3.56 -3.86 -5.56
N LEU A 38 4.00 -2.94 -6.42
CA LEU A 38 3.15 -1.87 -6.92
C LEU A 38 2.52 -2.24 -8.25
N SER A 39 1.22 -2.03 -8.37
CA SER A 39 0.55 -2.01 -9.67
C SER A 39 -0.28 -0.74 -9.79
N THR A 40 -0.42 -0.22 -11.01
CA THR A 40 -1.17 0.99 -11.25
C THR A 40 -2.22 0.76 -12.33
N VAL A 41 -3.41 1.35 -12.14
CA VAL A 41 -4.51 1.28 -13.09
C VAL A 41 -5.06 2.69 -13.28
N PRO A 42 -5.27 3.15 -14.53
CA PRO A 42 -5.93 4.43 -14.74
C PRO A 42 -7.33 4.41 -14.11
N VAL A 43 -7.64 5.39 -13.28
CA VAL A 43 -8.94 5.44 -12.61
C VAL A 43 -10.07 5.54 -13.64
N ALA A 44 -9.85 6.27 -14.73
CA ALA A 44 -10.84 6.43 -15.79
C ALA A 44 -11.20 5.11 -16.49
N ALA A 45 -10.33 4.08 -16.36
CA ALA A 45 -10.58 2.76 -16.95
C ALA A 45 -11.33 1.83 -16.00
N LEU A 46 -11.57 2.22 -14.74
CA LEU A 46 -12.25 1.38 -13.78
C LEU A 46 -13.76 1.42 -13.99
N PRO A 47 -14.47 0.28 -13.82
CA PRO A 47 -15.92 0.27 -13.92
C PRO A 47 -16.57 1.20 -12.89
N GLY A 48 -17.62 1.90 -13.29
CA GLY A 48 -18.38 2.75 -12.38
C GLY A 48 -17.82 4.14 -12.17
N THR A 49 -16.66 4.47 -12.75
CA THR A 49 -16.14 5.84 -12.66
C THR A 49 -16.90 6.76 -13.63
N GLY A 50 -17.22 7.96 -13.16
CA GLY A 50 -17.91 8.93 -13.98
C GLY A 50 -17.00 9.69 -14.93
N SER A 51 -17.60 10.51 -15.78
CA SER A 51 -16.88 11.33 -16.76
C SER A 51 -16.10 12.48 -16.13
N ASN A 52 -16.25 12.70 -14.82
CA ASN A 52 -15.61 13.82 -14.12
C ASN A 52 -14.23 13.46 -13.56
N VAL A 53 -13.72 12.28 -13.85
CA VAL A 53 -12.43 11.83 -13.34
C VAL A 53 -11.32 12.48 -14.15
N GLU A 54 -10.31 13.05 -13.46
CA GLU A 54 -9.10 13.56 -14.11
C GLU A 54 -8.43 12.40 -14.88
N PRO A 55 -8.19 12.54 -16.20
CA PRO A 55 -7.68 11.42 -17.01
C PRO A 55 -6.33 10.87 -16.57
N ARG A 56 -5.50 11.69 -15.89
CA ARG A 56 -4.17 11.27 -15.46
C ARG A 56 -4.15 10.59 -14.09
N VAL A 57 -5.27 10.61 -13.37
CA VAL A 57 -5.32 9.99 -12.05
C VAL A 57 -5.22 8.47 -12.18
N VAL A 58 -4.36 7.85 -11.38
CA VAL A 58 -4.17 6.41 -11.34
C VAL A 58 -4.52 5.88 -9.96
N LEU A 59 -4.95 4.63 -9.91
CA LEU A 59 -5.09 3.87 -8.68
C LEU A 59 -3.82 3.06 -8.50
N ARG A 60 -3.11 3.30 -7.39
CA ARG A 60 -1.94 2.52 -7.02
C ARG A 60 -2.37 1.43 -6.05
N ARG A 61 -1.98 0.20 -6.33
CA ARG A 61 -2.26 -0.95 -5.47
C ARG A 61 -0.95 -1.46 -4.91
N PHE A 62 -0.87 -1.54 -3.59
CA PHE A 62 0.32 -2.04 -2.90
C PHE A 62 0.00 -3.43 -2.36
N ALA A 63 0.70 -4.44 -2.84
CA ALA A 63 0.47 -5.82 -2.47
C ALA A 63 1.72 -6.41 -1.81
N CYS A 64 1.51 -7.44 -1.00
CA CYS A 64 2.63 -8.18 -0.42
C CYS A 64 3.40 -8.89 -1.53
N PRO A 65 4.72 -8.68 -1.64
CA PRO A 65 5.50 -9.36 -2.68
C PRO A 65 5.62 -10.86 -2.47
N GLN A 66 5.30 -11.36 -1.26
CA GLN A 66 5.39 -12.78 -0.94
C GLN A 66 4.09 -13.52 -1.23
N CYS A 67 2.95 -13.01 -0.76
CA CYS A 67 1.67 -13.74 -0.88
C CYS A 67 0.66 -13.07 -1.82
N GLY A 68 0.94 -11.86 -2.29
CA GLY A 68 0.04 -11.15 -3.20
C GLY A 68 -1.15 -10.46 -2.54
N ASN A 69 -1.26 -10.53 -1.22
CA ASN A 69 -2.39 -9.90 -0.52
C ASN A 69 -2.33 -8.39 -0.70
N LEU A 70 -3.48 -7.77 -1.00
CA LEU A 70 -3.56 -6.32 -1.15
C LEU A 70 -3.39 -5.66 0.22
N LEU A 71 -2.40 -4.77 0.34
CA LEU A 71 -2.07 -4.12 1.61
C LEU A 71 -2.69 -2.74 1.73
N ASP A 72 -2.70 -1.97 0.64
CA ASP A 72 -3.24 -0.61 0.62
C ASP A 72 -3.45 -0.15 -0.82
N THR A 73 -4.26 0.90 -0.97
CA THR A 73 -4.48 1.55 -2.25
C THR A 73 -4.43 3.06 -2.06
N GLU A 74 -4.04 3.78 -3.10
CA GLU A 74 -4.13 5.24 -3.12
C GLU A 74 -4.41 5.74 -4.53
N THR A 75 -5.08 6.89 -4.64
CA THR A 75 -5.27 7.57 -5.92
C THR A 75 -4.32 8.74 -5.99
N ALA A 76 -3.67 8.92 -7.12
CA ALA A 76 -2.68 9.97 -7.29
C ALA A 76 -2.44 10.25 -8.77
N LEU A 77 -1.75 11.34 -9.06
CA LEU A 77 -1.17 11.55 -10.37
C LEU A 77 0.09 10.69 -10.49
N PRO A 78 0.45 10.22 -11.70
CA PRO A 78 1.61 9.33 -11.85
C PRO A 78 2.91 9.91 -11.28
N GLU A 79 3.06 11.23 -11.30
CA GLU A 79 4.26 11.90 -10.81
C GLU A 79 4.27 12.17 -9.31
N ASP A 80 3.14 11.94 -8.61
CA ASP A 80 3.05 12.21 -7.19
C ASP A 80 3.85 11.17 -6.39
N PRO A 81 4.51 11.58 -5.29
CA PRO A 81 5.15 10.62 -4.40
C PRO A 81 4.10 9.76 -3.69
N PHE A 82 4.54 8.62 -3.15
CA PHE A 82 3.67 7.78 -2.34
C PHE A 82 3.26 8.52 -1.06
N LEU A 83 2.01 8.30 -0.64
CA LEU A 83 1.58 8.76 0.67
C LEU A 83 2.27 7.89 1.72
N GLU A 84 3.15 8.51 2.49
CA GLU A 84 3.97 7.80 3.47
C GLU A 84 3.18 7.57 4.76
N ASP A 85 2.79 6.33 5.00
CA ASP A 85 2.19 5.93 6.26
C ASP A 85 3.29 5.46 7.19
N VAL A 86 3.97 6.41 7.83
CA VAL A 86 5.00 6.09 8.80
C VAL A 86 4.32 5.68 10.10
N VAL A 87 4.61 4.46 10.55
CA VAL A 87 4.05 3.94 11.79
C VAL A 87 5.08 4.11 12.89
N ALA A 88 4.77 4.96 13.85
CA ALA A 88 5.56 5.15 15.06
C ALA A 88 5.03 4.21 16.14
N VAL A 89 5.82 3.24 16.49
CA VAL A 89 5.45 2.24 17.49
C VAL A 89 6.48 2.21 18.59
#